data_80cd4a466d7bf1b51a7eae41cd0ed5b3
#
_entry.id   80cd4a466d7bf1b51a7eae41cd0ed5b3
#
_cell.length_a   1.000
_cell.length_b   1.000
_cell.length_c   1.000
_cell.angle_alpha   90.00
_cell.angle_beta   90.00
_cell.angle_gamma   90.00
#
_symmetry.space_group_name_H-M   'P 1'
#
loop_
_entity.id
_entity.type
_entity.pdbx_description
1 polymer ?
#
loop_
_entity_poly.entity_id
_entity_poly.type
_entity_poly.pdbx_seq_one_letter_code
_entity_poly.pdbx_strand_id
1 'polypeptide(L)'
;MVFTFLVAGWEGIAHDSRILSESFSNANAQFPLPPPDKYYLCDAAYANTRGFMAPYRNVRYWLGDFRRNRALTDKEKFNHGHAKLRNVIERAYGVLKARFPILKRMAPFSLLTQRNVTIACFALHNFIRKEGLSDELFDEYDQPNVRLQDGDEHVQDQGVEQEPRHGSSEDRDFMSQLRDKIAQELMQNNVL
;
A
#
# COMPACT_ATOMS: atom_id res chain seq x y z
N MET A 1 -4.61 -2.33 -13.23
CA MET A 1 -4.31 -1.54 -12.01
C MET A 1 -4.63 -0.08 -12.29
N VAL A 2 -5.52 0.52 -11.48
CA VAL A 2 -5.99 1.91 -11.62
C VAL A 2 -5.94 2.54 -10.22
N PHE A 3 -5.46 3.76 -10.11
CA PHE A 3 -5.46 4.50 -8.85
C PHE A 3 -6.82 5.17 -8.64
N THR A 4 -7.46 4.95 -7.51
CA THR A 4 -8.81 5.44 -7.22
C THR A 4 -8.81 6.70 -6.36
N PHE A 5 -7.75 6.92 -5.62
CA PHE A 5 -7.57 8.09 -4.76
C PHE A 5 -6.09 8.47 -4.71
N LEU A 6 -5.80 9.75 -4.72
CA LEU A 6 -4.44 10.29 -4.67
C LEU A 6 -4.43 11.56 -3.82
N VAL A 7 -3.50 11.61 -2.89
CA VAL A 7 -3.12 12.83 -2.17
C VAL A 7 -1.70 13.21 -2.58
N ALA A 8 -1.52 14.42 -3.08
CA ALA A 8 -0.22 14.92 -3.51
C ALA A 8 0.04 16.34 -2.97
N GLY A 9 1.32 16.69 -2.78
CA GLY A 9 1.73 18.02 -2.34
C GLY A 9 2.03 18.13 -0.85
N TRP A 10 2.21 17.01 -0.17
CA TRP A 10 2.73 16.97 1.20
C TRP A 10 4.25 17.06 1.21
N GLU A 11 4.79 17.55 2.31
CA GLU A 11 6.23 17.52 2.54
C GLU A 11 6.74 16.08 2.67
N GLY A 12 7.93 15.79 2.11
CA GLY A 12 8.49 14.44 2.05
C GLY A 12 8.76 13.78 3.40
N ILE A 13 8.71 14.56 4.50
CA ILE A 13 8.84 14.08 5.88
C ILE A 13 7.50 13.76 6.56
N ALA A 14 6.37 14.00 5.88
CA ALA A 14 5.06 13.70 6.45
C ALA A 14 4.83 12.20 6.51
N HIS A 15 4.52 11.67 7.70
CA HIS A 15 4.18 10.26 7.87
C HIS A 15 2.85 9.92 7.18
N ASP A 16 2.80 8.80 6.49
CA ASP A 16 1.63 8.32 5.76
C ASP A 16 0.37 8.23 6.61
N SER A 17 0.51 7.81 7.88
CA SER A 17 -0.60 7.76 8.84
C SER A 17 -1.20 9.12 9.13
N ARG A 18 -0.39 10.19 9.12
CA ARG A 18 -0.86 11.57 9.28
C ARG A 18 -1.64 12.01 8.05
N ILE A 19 -1.10 11.76 6.86
CA ILE A 19 -1.76 12.11 5.59
C ILE A 19 -3.12 11.43 5.49
N LEU A 20 -3.21 10.16 5.85
CA LEU A 20 -4.46 9.42 5.88
C LEU A 20 -5.44 10.03 6.90
N SER A 21 -5.00 10.30 8.13
CA SER A 21 -5.83 10.89 9.17
C SER A 21 -6.41 12.24 8.76
N GLU A 22 -5.60 13.09 8.12
CA GLU A 22 -6.06 14.38 7.61
C GLU A 22 -7.00 14.23 6.42
N SER A 23 -6.80 13.20 5.57
CA SER A 23 -7.73 12.88 4.48
C SER A 23 -9.11 12.47 4.98
N PHE A 24 -9.22 11.84 6.15
CA PHE A 24 -10.50 11.53 6.78
C PHE A 24 -11.15 12.77 7.41
N SER A 25 -10.34 13.64 8.02
CA SER A 25 -10.85 14.83 8.69
C SER A 25 -11.29 15.91 7.71
N ASN A 26 -10.83 15.87 6.48
CA ASN A 26 -11.14 16.82 5.43
C ASN A 26 -12.36 16.36 4.62
N ALA A 27 -13.53 16.90 4.91
CA ALA A 27 -14.76 16.59 4.17
C ALA A 27 -14.64 16.84 2.65
N ASN A 28 -13.77 17.75 2.22
CA ASN A 28 -13.53 18.04 0.81
C ASN A 28 -12.63 16.99 0.11
N ALA A 29 -11.91 16.19 0.88
CA ALA A 29 -11.03 15.15 0.31
C ALA A 29 -11.81 13.99 -0.31
N GLN A 30 -13.07 13.76 0.12
CA GLN A 30 -13.93 12.69 -0.35
C GLN A 30 -13.21 11.33 -0.39
N PHE A 31 -12.51 10.99 0.69
CA PHE A 31 -11.80 9.72 0.78
C PHE A 31 -12.77 8.55 0.57
N PRO A 32 -12.49 7.63 -0.38
CA PRO A 32 -13.39 6.51 -0.67
C PRO A 32 -13.29 5.46 0.44
N LEU A 33 -14.14 5.57 1.47
CA LEU A 33 -14.19 4.57 2.52
C LEU A 33 -14.63 3.20 1.95
N PRO A 34 -14.08 2.09 2.45
CA PRO A 34 -14.52 0.78 2.01
C PRO A 34 -15.94 0.51 2.51
N PRO A 35 -16.73 -0.29 1.78
CA PRO A 35 -18.03 -0.78 2.28
C PRO A 35 -17.88 -1.51 3.62
N PRO A 36 -18.94 -1.61 4.44
CA PRO A 36 -18.88 -2.17 5.80
C PRO A 36 -18.24 -3.56 5.92
N ASP A 37 -18.39 -4.40 4.89
CA ASP A 37 -17.88 -5.78 4.87
C ASP A 37 -16.51 -5.91 4.21
N LYS A 38 -15.87 -4.78 3.87
CA LYS A 38 -14.61 -4.76 3.15
C LYS A 38 -13.56 -3.91 3.87
N TYR A 39 -12.32 -4.13 3.52
CA TYR A 39 -11.20 -3.36 4.05
C TYR A 39 -10.11 -3.20 2.98
N TYR A 40 -9.36 -2.14 3.12
CA TYR A 40 -8.13 -1.93 2.36
C TYR A 40 -6.96 -2.64 3.05
N LEU A 41 -6.10 -3.28 2.27
CA LEU A 41 -4.81 -3.75 2.75
C LEU A 41 -3.86 -2.55 2.79
N CYS A 42 -3.33 -2.24 3.95
CA CYS A 42 -2.46 -1.09 4.15
C CYS A 42 -1.08 -1.50 4.67
N ASP A 43 -0.15 -0.57 4.66
CA ASP A 43 1.20 -0.75 5.17
C ASP A 43 1.21 -0.86 6.70
N ALA A 44 2.33 -1.35 7.27
CA ALA A 44 2.52 -1.48 8.72
C ALA A 44 2.54 -0.12 9.44
N ALA A 45 2.81 0.98 8.73
CA ALA A 45 2.77 2.34 9.28
C ALA A 45 1.34 2.79 9.63
N TYR A 46 0.32 2.17 9.02
CA TYR A 46 -1.08 2.51 9.27
C TYR A 46 -1.65 1.75 10.48
N ALA A 47 -2.75 2.27 11.03
CA ALA A 47 -3.51 1.59 12.07
C ALA A 47 -4.24 0.36 11.50
N ASN A 48 -4.19 -0.75 12.23
CA ASN A 48 -5.08 -1.86 12.01
C ASN A 48 -6.42 -1.55 12.68
N THR A 49 -7.34 -0.94 11.93
CA THR A 49 -8.64 -0.46 12.42
C THR A 49 -9.73 -0.73 11.39
N ARG A 50 -10.99 -0.59 11.77
CA ARG A 50 -12.12 -0.90 10.87
C ARG A 50 -11.95 -0.22 9.50
N GLY A 51 -12.06 -1.03 8.45
CA GLY A 51 -11.83 -0.62 7.08
C GLY A 51 -10.37 -0.67 6.60
N PHE A 52 -9.40 -0.92 7.49
CA PHE A 52 -7.97 -1.00 7.16
C PHE A 52 -7.32 -2.20 7.84
N MET A 53 -6.74 -3.08 7.06
CA MET A 53 -6.02 -4.26 7.55
C MET A 53 -4.52 -4.09 7.33
N ALA A 54 -3.80 -3.89 8.44
CA ALA A 54 -2.35 -3.81 8.45
C ALA A 54 -1.74 -5.20 8.74
N PRO A 55 -0.50 -5.48 8.31
CA PRO A 55 0.19 -6.71 8.66
C PRO A 55 0.55 -6.76 10.14
N TYR A 56 0.92 -7.95 10.63
CA TYR A 56 1.49 -8.07 11.98
C TYR A 56 2.86 -7.41 12.04
N ARG A 57 3.04 -6.49 12.99
CA ARG A 57 4.33 -5.84 13.28
C ARG A 57 5.30 -6.84 13.95
N ASN A 58 6.59 -6.63 13.75
CA ASN A 58 7.66 -7.49 14.30
C ASN A 58 7.56 -8.96 13.85
N VAL A 59 6.85 -9.24 12.78
CA VAL A 59 6.72 -10.55 12.14
C VAL A 59 7.22 -10.40 10.71
N ARG A 60 7.91 -11.43 10.21
CA ARG A 60 8.45 -11.46 8.85
C ARG A 60 7.40 -11.02 7.83
N TYR A 61 7.77 -10.11 6.95
CA TYR A 61 6.86 -9.53 5.97
C TYR A 61 7.41 -9.51 4.55
N TRP A 62 8.72 -9.29 4.38
CA TRP A 62 9.31 -9.16 3.04
C TRP A 62 9.28 -10.48 2.29
N LEU A 63 8.78 -10.47 1.02
CA LEU A 63 8.59 -11.68 0.22
C LEU A 63 9.90 -12.47 -0.01
N GLY A 64 11.04 -11.82 -0.08
CA GLY A 64 12.35 -12.45 -0.17
C GLY A 64 12.70 -13.35 1.01
N ASP A 65 12.21 -13.02 2.20
CA ASP A 65 12.49 -13.79 3.43
C ASP A 65 11.79 -15.15 3.45
N PHE A 66 10.72 -15.32 2.66
CA PHE A 66 9.95 -16.55 2.59
C PHE A 66 10.51 -17.59 1.63
N ARG A 67 11.64 -17.31 0.96
CA ARG A 67 12.28 -18.25 0.02
C ARG A 67 12.98 -19.43 0.70
N ARG A 68 13.21 -19.37 2.02
CA ARG A 68 13.81 -20.45 2.79
C ARG A 68 12.69 -21.41 3.24
N ASN A 69 12.88 -22.72 2.99
CA ASN A 69 11.96 -23.79 3.41
C ASN A 69 11.93 -23.93 4.93
N ARG A 70 11.19 -23.09 5.61
CA ARG A 70 10.93 -23.16 7.04
C ARG A 70 9.42 -23.12 7.25
N ALA A 71 8.92 -23.94 8.17
CA ALA A 71 7.51 -23.87 8.58
C ALA A 71 7.16 -22.45 9.02
N LEU A 72 6.05 -21.93 8.49
CA LEU A 72 5.56 -20.59 8.79
C LEU A 72 4.60 -20.67 9.99
N THR A 73 4.70 -19.68 10.88
CA THR A 73 3.65 -19.44 11.87
C THR A 73 2.39 -18.89 11.17
N ASP A 74 1.25 -18.93 11.86
CA ASP A 74 -0.01 -18.35 11.37
C ASP A 74 0.16 -16.88 10.97
N LYS A 75 0.84 -16.09 11.79
CA LYS A 75 1.13 -14.67 11.53
C LYS A 75 2.08 -14.47 10.35
N GLU A 76 3.11 -15.30 10.22
CA GLU A 76 4.01 -15.25 9.05
C GLU A 76 3.24 -15.62 7.78
N LYS A 77 2.35 -16.60 7.83
CA LYS A 77 1.54 -17.01 6.68
C LYS A 77 0.57 -15.92 6.26
N PHE A 78 -0.07 -15.26 7.23
CA PHE A 78 -0.88 -14.08 6.97
C PHE A 78 -0.06 -12.97 6.32
N ASN A 79 1.08 -12.58 6.92
CA ASN A 79 1.94 -11.53 6.39
C ASN A 79 2.44 -11.84 4.98
N HIS A 80 2.75 -13.09 4.67
CA HIS A 80 3.13 -13.51 3.33
C HIS A 80 1.99 -13.32 2.32
N GLY A 81 0.75 -13.75 2.66
CA GLY A 81 -0.42 -13.53 1.82
C GLY A 81 -0.72 -12.04 1.63
N HIS A 82 -0.67 -11.27 2.71
CA HIS A 82 -0.84 -9.83 2.71
C HIS A 82 0.19 -9.13 1.81
N ALA A 83 1.47 -9.48 1.92
CA ALA A 83 2.54 -8.92 1.10
C ALA A 83 2.36 -9.26 -0.39
N LYS A 84 1.95 -10.50 -0.72
CA LYS A 84 1.63 -10.89 -2.11
C LYS A 84 0.52 -10.03 -2.70
N LEU A 85 -0.56 -9.81 -1.96
CA LEU A 85 -1.68 -8.98 -2.41
C LEU A 85 -1.28 -7.51 -2.54
N ARG A 86 -0.51 -6.99 -1.59
CA ARG A 86 -0.02 -5.61 -1.64
C ARG A 86 1.00 -5.34 -2.75
N ASN A 87 1.74 -6.35 -3.20
CA ASN A 87 2.69 -6.19 -4.30
C ASN A 87 2.05 -5.61 -5.58
N VAL A 88 0.73 -5.68 -5.71
CA VAL A 88 -0.01 -5.05 -6.82
C VAL A 88 0.19 -3.53 -6.85
N ILE A 89 0.16 -2.85 -5.69
CA ILE A 89 0.35 -1.40 -5.64
C ILE A 89 1.80 -1.01 -5.96
N GLU A 90 2.77 -1.79 -5.50
CA GLU A 90 4.18 -1.56 -5.81
C GLU A 90 4.45 -1.71 -7.30
N ARG A 91 3.88 -2.74 -7.94
CA ARG A 91 3.94 -2.90 -9.40
C ARG A 91 3.28 -1.74 -10.14
N ALA A 92 2.12 -1.26 -9.65
CA ALA A 92 1.45 -0.10 -10.25
C ALA A 92 2.32 1.16 -10.20
N TYR A 93 3.01 1.40 -9.09
CA TYR A 93 3.99 2.48 -8.98
C TYR A 93 5.22 2.25 -9.88
N GLY A 94 5.68 1.01 -10.03
CA GLY A 94 6.75 0.65 -10.96
C GLY A 94 6.42 1.05 -12.39
N VAL A 95 5.25 0.64 -12.89
CA VAL A 95 4.75 1.04 -14.23
C VAL A 95 4.62 2.56 -14.34
N LEU A 96 4.04 3.21 -13.33
CA LEU A 96 3.86 4.66 -13.33
C LEU A 96 5.21 5.40 -13.43
N LYS A 97 6.19 5.01 -12.62
CA LYS A 97 7.53 5.61 -12.62
C LYS A 97 8.32 5.28 -13.90
N ALA A 98 8.11 4.10 -14.50
CA ALA A 98 8.71 3.74 -15.78
C ALA A 98 8.13 4.58 -16.92
N ARG A 99 6.81 4.77 -16.92
CA ARG A 99 6.12 5.59 -17.93
C ARG A 99 6.44 7.08 -17.83
N PHE A 100 6.56 7.57 -16.61
CA PHE A 100 6.82 8.98 -16.32
C PHE A 100 8.11 9.16 -15.53
N PRO A 101 9.28 9.15 -16.20
CA PRO A 101 10.58 9.28 -15.53
C PRO A 101 10.73 10.54 -14.67
N ILE A 102 9.91 11.59 -14.96
CA ILE A 102 9.87 12.82 -14.16
C ILE A 102 9.48 12.53 -12.69
N LEU A 103 8.71 11.48 -12.41
CA LEU A 103 8.35 11.09 -11.05
C LEU A 103 9.55 10.51 -10.25
N LYS A 104 10.55 9.98 -10.95
CA LYS A 104 11.80 9.51 -10.33
C LYS A 104 12.80 10.64 -10.07
N ARG A 105 12.79 11.65 -10.96
CA ARG A 105 13.76 12.76 -10.96
C ARG A 105 13.04 14.06 -11.23
N MET A 106 12.24 14.48 -10.24
CA MET A 106 11.52 15.75 -10.33
C MET A 106 12.52 16.91 -10.34
N ALA A 107 12.43 17.78 -11.34
CA ALA A 107 13.20 19.01 -11.35
C ALA A 107 12.76 19.94 -10.20
N PRO A 108 13.59 20.91 -9.78
CA PRO A 108 13.28 21.80 -8.66
C PRO A 108 12.23 22.87 -9.04
N PHE A 109 11.07 22.39 -9.46
CA PHE A 109 9.88 23.23 -9.67
C PHE A 109 9.26 23.66 -8.33
N SER A 110 8.37 24.66 -8.38
CA SER A 110 7.56 24.99 -7.21
C SER A 110 6.75 23.78 -6.73
N LEU A 111 6.47 23.67 -5.45
CA LEU A 111 5.68 22.55 -4.88
C LEU A 111 4.31 22.40 -5.57
N LEU A 112 3.68 23.53 -5.92
CA LEU A 112 2.43 23.51 -6.68
C LEU A 112 2.59 22.84 -8.04
N THR A 113 3.67 23.15 -8.77
CA THR A 113 3.96 22.54 -10.06
C THR A 113 4.26 21.06 -9.91
N GLN A 114 5.08 20.67 -8.93
CA GLN A 114 5.38 19.26 -8.66
C GLN A 114 4.11 18.46 -8.35
N ARG A 115 3.23 18.99 -7.50
CA ARG A 115 1.93 18.41 -7.21
C ARG A 115 1.09 18.20 -8.47
N ASN A 116 0.98 19.23 -9.31
CA ASN A 116 0.17 19.19 -10.51
C ASN A 116 0.72 18.19 -11.53
N VAL A 117 2.04 18.12 -11.70
CA VAL A 117 2.72 17.11 -12.54
C VAL A 117 2.42 15.70 -12.04
N THR A 118 2.53 15.47 -10.74
CA THR A 118 2.20 14.19 -10.13
C THR A 118 0.76 13.78 -10.43
N ILE A 119 -0.22 14.66 -10.17
CA ILE A 119 -1.64 14.40 -10.44
C ILE A 119 -1.87 14.08 -11.92
N ALA A 120 -1.25 14.83 -12.83
CA ALA A 120 -1.38 14.62 -14.26
C ALA A 120 -0.84 13.24 -14.69
N CYS A 121 0.30 12.80 -14.14
CA CYS A 121 0.87 11.47 -14.42
C CYS A 121 -0.09 10.35 -14.00
N PHE A 122 -0.69 10.44 -12.83
CA PHE A 122 -1.68 9.47 -12.35
C PHE A 122 -2.95 9.47 -13.21
N ALA A 123 -3.44 10.64 -13.61
CA ALA A 123 -4.61 10.77 -14.47
C ALA A 123 -4.38 10.13 -15.84
N LEU A 124 -3.23 10.40 -16.46
CA LEU A 124 -2.84 9.81 -17.75
C LEU A 124 -2.66 8.30 -17.64
N HIS A 125 -2.02 7.80 -16.57
CA HIS A 125 -1.91 6.37 -16.33
C HIS A 125 -3.30 5.72 -16.25
N ASN A 126 -4.21 6.29 -15.47
CA ASN A 126 -5.56 5.78 -15.35
C ASN A 126 -6.33 5.82 -16.69
N PHE A 127 -6.15 6.88 -17.48
CA PHE A 127 -6.74 6.99 -18.81
C PHE A 127 -6.28 5.84 -19.71
N ILE A 128 -4.96 5.64 -19.85
CA ILE A 128 -4.38 4.56 -20.67
C ILE A 128 -4.95 3.19 -20.24
N ARG A 129 -5.06 2.96 -18.93
CA ARG A 129 -5.58 1.68 -18.39
C ARG A 129 -7.08 1.49 -18.63
N LYS A 130 -7.87 2.56 -18.59
CA LYS A 130 -9.33 2.49 -18.81
C LYS A 130 -9.68 2.33 -20.28
N GLU A 131 -8.95 2.98 -21.16
CA GLU A 131 -9.15 2.87 -22.60
C GLU A 131 -8.64 1.54 -23.20
N GLY A 132 -8.02 0.70 -22.40
CA GLY A 132 -7.51 -0.60 -22.86
C GLY A 132 -6.43 -0.48 -23.95
N LEU A 133 -5.70 0.63 -23.97
CA LEU A 133 -4.61 0.84 -24.91
C LEU A 133 -3.52 -0.20 -24.68
N SER A 134 -2.89 -0.67 -25.77
CA SER A 134 -1.74 -1.56 -25.70
C SER A 134 -0.66 -0.93 -24.83
N ASP A 135 -0.16 -1.67 -23.87
CA ASP A 135 0.71 -1.15 -22.81
C ASP A 135 1.82 -2.16 -22.48
N GLU A 136 2.86 -2.15 -23.30
CA GLU A 136 4.02 -3.03 -23.17
C GLU A 136 4.70 -2.90 -21.79
N LEU A 137 4.75 -1.68 -21.23
CA LEU A 137 5.29 -1.46 -19.88
C LEU A 137 4.47 -2.18 -18.82
N PHE A 138 3.14 -2.19 -18.99
CA PHE A 138 2.28 -2.89 -18.07
C PHE A 138 2.49 -4.40 -18.12
N ASP A 139 2.59 -4.96 -19.33
CA ASP A 139 2.80 -6.38 -19.54
C ASP A 139 4.14 -6.84 -18.96
N GLU A 140 5.18 -6.00 -19.06
CA GLU A 140 6.47 -6.26 -18.43
C GLU A 140 6.37 -6.32 -16.90
N TYR A 141 5.67 -5.37 -16.28
CA TYR A 141 5.53 -5.29 -14.81
C TYR A 141 4.42 -6.17 -14.24
N ASP A 142 3.52 -6.71 -15.04
CA ASP A 142 2.47 -7.61 -14.57
C ASP A 142 2.95 -9.05 -14.33
N GLN A 143 4.19 -9.36 -14.69
CA GLN A 143 4.80 -10.65 -14.38
C GLN A 143 4.99 -10.83 -12.88
N PRO A 144 4.60 -11.97 -12.29
CA PRO A 144 4.65 -12.19 -10.84
C PRO A 144 6.06 -12.18 -10.24
N ASN A 145 7.10 -12.25 -11.07
CA ASN A 145 8.51 -12.33 -10.66
C ASN A 145 9.34 -11.08 -10.96
N VAL A 146 8.75 -10.00 -11.43
CA VAL A 146 9.49 -8.76 -11.68
C VAL A 146 10.00 -8.22 -10.35
N ARG A 147 11.32 -8.22 -10.21
CA ARG A 147 11.99 -7.49 -9.12
C ARG A 147 11.93 -6.02 -9.50
N LEU A 148 11.21 -5.23 -8.73
CA LEU A 148 11.34 -3.79 -8.77
C LEU A 148 12.78 -3.47 -8.32
N GLN A 149 13.63 -3.02 -9.26
CA GLN A 149 15.03 -2.68 -9.00
C GLN A 149 15.19 -1.35 -8.24
N ASP A 150 14.12 -0.59 -8.13
CA ASP A 150 14.12 0.60 -7.30
C ASP A 150 13.77 0.18 -5.87
N GLY A 151 14.81 -0.23 -5.14
CA GLY A 151 14.74 -0.30 -3.69
C GLY A 151 14.55 1.10 -3.12
N ASP A 152 13.31 1.53 -2.99
CA ASP A 152 12.99 2.28 -1.79
C ASP A 152 13.28 1.27 -0.68
N GLU A 153 14.47 1.37 -0.09
CA GLU A 153 14.76 0.76 1.18
C GLU A 153 13.55 1.11 2.04
N HIS A 154 12.70 0.10 2.32
CA HIS A 154 11.79 0.21 3.43
C HIS A 154 12.70 0.45 4.63
N VAL A 155 12.97 1.71 4.89
CA VAL A 155 13.51 2.14 6.15
C VAL A 155 12.52 1.56 7.14
N GLN A 156 12.95 0.52 7.83
CA GLN A 156 12.24 0.04 8.99
C GLN A 156 12.21 1.26 9.90
N ASP A 157 11.11 1.99 9.83
CA ASP A 157 10.87 3.12 10.70
C ASP A 157 10.85 2.56 12.12
N GLN A 158 12.02 2.57 12.77
CA GLN A 158 12.16 2.36 14.20
C GLN A 158 11.72 3.64 14.94
N GLY A 159 10.86 4.43 14.29
CA GLY A 159 10.22 5.60 14.84
C GLY A 159 9.33 5.22 15.99
N VAL A 160 9.60 5.84 17.12
CA VAL A 160 8.81 5.92 18.33
C VAL A 160 7.34 5.61 18.08
N GLU A 161 6.81 4.63 18.81
CA GLU A 161 5.40 4.22 18.82
C GLU A 161 4.46 5.41 19.09
N GLN A 162 4.22 6.23 18.08
CA GLN A 162 3.07 7.10 18.07
C GLN A 162 1.90 6.24 17.60
N GLU A 163 1.02 5.91 18.53
CA GLU A 163 -0.22 5.22 18.20
C GLU A 163 -0.93 5.97 17.06
N PRO A 164 -1.32 5.24 16.00
CA PRO A 164 -2.04 5.85 14.90
C PRO A 164 -3.33 6.49 15.41
N ARG A 165 -3.53 7.78 15.14
CA ARG A 165 -4.57 8.61 15.73
C ARG A 165 -5.99 8.38 15.20
N HIS A 166 -6.23 7.43 14.30
CA HIS A 166 -7.56 7.17 13.76
C HIS A 166 -8.10 5.80 14.18
N GLY A 167 -9.42 5.72 14.34
CA GLY A 167 -10.15 4.54 14.79
C GLY A 167 -10.27 4.42 16.30
N SER A 168 -11.42 3.94 16.76
CA SER A 168 -11.70 3.66 18.16
C SER A 168 -10.91 2.43 18.65
N SER A 169 -10.84 2.22 19.97
CA SER A 169 -10.29 0.98 20.53
C SER A 169 -11.10 -0.24 20.05
N GLU A 170 -12.41 -0.12 20.03
CA GLU A 170 -13.32 -1.18 19.56
C GLU A 170 -13.07 -1.56 18.09
N ASP A 171 -12.82 -0.57 17.22
CA ASP A 171 -12.51 -0.82 15.81
C ASP A 171 -11.17 -1.53 15.63
N ARG A 172 -10.18 -1.20 16.46
CA ARG A 172 -8.87 -1.86 16.46
C ARG A 172 -8.97 -3.30 16.95
N ASP A 173 -9.73 -3.53 18.01
CA ASP A 173 -9.96 -4.86 18.57
C ASP A 173 -10.70 -5.76 17.59
N PHE A 174 -11.75 -5.23 16.95
CA PHE A 174 -12.49 -5.93 15.89
C PHE A 174 -11.56 -6.37 14.74
N MET A 175 -10.75 -5.46 14.21
CA MET A 175 -9.85 -5.78 13.10
C MET A 175 -8.71 -6.71 13.53
N SER A 176 -8.26 -6.64 14.76
CA SER A 176 -7.26 -7.57 15.30
C SER A 176 -7.83 -9.00 15.39
N GLN A 177 -9.04 -9.16 15.91
CA GLN A 177 -9.72 -10.44 15.94
C GLN A 177 -9.99 -11.00 14.54
N LEU A 178 -10.42 -10.16 13.61
CA LEU A 178 -10.63 -10.57 12.22
C LEU A 178 -9.31 -11.02 11.58
N ARG A 179 -8.23 -10.29 11.78
CA ARG A 179 -6.90 -10.65 11.28
C ARG A 179 -6.41 -11.99 11.85
N ASP A 180 -6.57 -12.19 13.14
CA ASP A 180 -6.19 -13.43 13.83
C ASP A 180 -7.01 -14.62 13.30
N LYS A 181 -8.31 -14.44 13.08
CA LYS A 181 -9.18 -15.45 12.47
C LYS A 181 -8.70 -15.83 11.06
N ILE A 182 -8.41 -14.84 10.21
CA ILE A 182 -7.91 -15.09 8.85
C ILE A 182 -6.56 -15.84 8.91
N ALA A 183 -5.66 -15.46 9.81
CA ALA A 183 -4.37 -16.13 9.99
C ALA A 183 -4.53 -17.61 10.34
N GLN A 184 -5.46 -17.93 11.25
CA GLN A 184 -5.78 -19.31 11.64
C GLN A 184 -6.40 -20.12 10.49
N GLU A 185 -7.35 -19.52 9.73
CA GLU A 185 -7.97 -20.15 8.57
C GLU A 185 -6.96 -20.46 7.47
N LEU A 186 -6.01 -19.57 7.23
CA LEU A 186 -4.91 -19.80 6.27
C LEU A 186 -4.03 -20.99 6.70
N MET A 187 -3.85 -21.24 7.98
CA MET A 187 -3.10 -22.40 8.47
C MET A 187 -3.87 -23.72 8.23
N GLN A 188 -5.18 -23.72 8.48
CA GLN A 188 -6.02 -24.91 8.36
C GLN A 188 -6.19 -25.36 6.90
N ASN A 189 -6.37 -24.39 5.99
CA ASN A 189 -6.71 -24.69 4.59
C ASN A 189 -5.49 -24.97 3.70
N ASN A 190 -4.28 -24.91 4.21
CA ASN A 190 -3.02 -25.11 3.47
C ASN A 190 -2.95 -24.34 2.13
N VAL A 191 -3.71 -23.23 2.05
CA VAL A 191 -3.86 -22.40 0.86
C VAL A 191 -2.74 -21.37 0.82
N LEU A 192 -1.60 -21.77 0.23
CA LEU A 192 -0.64 -20.78 -0.36
C LEU A 192 0.32 -21.50 -1.31
#